data_3b0f1c2627e1906b10d12f329ea6430a
#
_entry.id   3b0f1c2627e1906b10d12f329ea6430a
#
_cell.length_a   1.000
_cell.length_b   1.000
_cell.length_c   1.000
_cell.angle_alpha   90.00
_cell.angle_beta   90.00
_cell.angle_gamma   90.00
#
_symmetry.space_group_name_H-M   'P 1'
#
loop_
_entity.id
_entity.type
_entity.pdbx_description
1 polymer ?
#
loop_
_entity_poly.entity_id
_entity_poly.type
_entity_poly.pdbx_seq_one_letter_code
_entity_poly.pdbx_strand_id
1 'polypeptide(L)'
;MAAVEDLLFRSKIDETAAQLGIQVSFPRGPKKLEDALRTSPPDLLILDLNSSRFEPLQILQAVNSEEATRDVKTVGFLSHVQKDLAVAAKEAGCDRVMARSAFTRDLPKVLAEGETSGTVDEAGVG
;
A
#
# COMPACT_ATOMS: atom_id res chain seq x y z
N MET A 1 -4.75 -0.24 -5.00
CA MET A 1 -3.60 -0.57 -5.85
C MET A 1 -2.55 -1.26 -5.02
N ALA A 2 -1.96 -2.30 -5.54
CA ALA A 2 -0.97 -3.06 -4.78
C ALA A 2 0.23 -3.40 -5.64
N ALA A 3 1.42 -3.07 -5.14
CA ALA A 3 2.70 -3.40 -5.77
C ALA A 3 3.29 -4.61 -5.07
N VAL A 4 2.86 -5.79 -5.47
CA VAL A 4 3.19 -7.06 -4.84
C VAL A 4 3.56 -8.06 -5.93
N GLU A 5 4.72 -8.70 -5.79
CA GLU A 5 5.19 -9.66 -6.81
C GLU A 5 4.65 -11.07 -6.60
N ASP A 6 4.48 -11.48 -5.35
CA ASP A 6 4.09 -12.86 -5.00
C ASP A 6 2.66 -13.12 -5.46
N LEU A 7 2.50 -14.06 -6.39
CA LEU A 7 1.20 -14.34 -6.99
C LEU A 7 0.20 -14.89 -5.98
N LEU A 8 0.66 -15.71 -5.04
CA LEU A 8 -0.24 -16.25 -4.01
C LEU A 8 -0.74 -15.13 -3.11
N PHE A 9 0.14 -14.21 -2.76
CA PHE A 9 -0.24 -13.11 -1.90
C PHE A 9 -1.15 -12.12 -2.63
N ARG A 10 -0.89 -11.90 -3.92
CA ARG A 10 -1.78 -11.07 -4.74
C ARG A 10 -3.19 -11.67 -4.78
N SER A 11 -3.28 -12.98 -4.96
CA SER A 11 -4.58 -13.65 -4.97
C SER A 11 -5.30 -13.48 -3.65
N LYS A 12 -4.59 -13.55 -2.54
CA LYS A 12 -5.20 -13.37 -1.24
C LYS A 12 -5.75 -11.96 -1.07
N ILE A 13 -4.99 -10.97 -1.49
CA ILE A 13 -5.44 -9.58 -1.44
C ILE A 13 -6.68 -9.40 -2.32
N ASP A 14 -6.64 -9.96 -3.52
CA ASP A 14 -7.73 -9.79 -4.47
C ASP A 14 -9.00 -10.47 -3.98
N GLU A 15 -8.89 -11.68 -3.45
CA GLU A 15 -10.02 -12.41 -2.88
C GLU A 15 -10.66 -11.65 -1.72
N THR A 16 -9.84 -11.16 -0.82
CA THR A 16 -10.33 -10.44 0.35
C THR A 16 -11.02 -9.15 -0.08
N ALA A 17 -10.43 -8.45 -1.04
CA ALA A 17 -11.03 -7.23 -1.56
C ALA A 17 -12.37 -7.51 -2.23
N ALA A 18 -12.45 -8.59 -3.01
CA ALA A 18 -13.71 -8.96 -3.68
C ALA A 18 -14.82 -9.21 -2.67
N GLN A 19 -14.50 -9.86 -1.55
CA GLN A 19 -15.49 -10.11 -0.51
C GLN A 19 -16.01 -8.80 0.10
N LEU A 20 -15.22 -7.76 0.05
CA LEU A 20 -15.59 -6.45 0.58
C LEU A 20 -16.16 -5.51 -0.48
N GLY A 21 -16.27 -5.98 -1.72
CA GLY A 21 -16.73 -5.13 -2.80
C GLY A 21 -15.72 -4.10 -3.25
N ILE A 22 -14.44 -4.33 -2.99
CA ILE A 22 -13.36 -3.40 -3.32
C ILE A 22 -12.58 -3.95 -4.50
N GLN A 23 -12.25 -3.10 -5.45
CA GLN A 23 -11.40 -3.49 -6.57
C GLN A 23 -9.96 -3.09 -6.30
N VAL A 24 -9.04 -4.01 -6.54
CA VAL A 24 -7.61 -3.75 -6.38
C VAL A 24 -6.94 -3.96 -7.73
N SER A 25 -6.12 -3.01 -8.15
CA SER A 25 -5.32 -3.16 -9.35
C SER A 25 -3.90 -3.57 -8.97
N PHE A 26 -3.26 -4.34 -9.84
CA PHE A 26 -1.91 -4.87 -9.61
C PHE A 26 -1.03 -4.51 -10.80
N PRO A 27 -0.45 -3.30 -10.83
CA PRO A 27 0.46 -2.93 -11.91
C PRO A 27 1.65 -3.88 -11.95
N ARG A 28 2.11 -4.21 -13.15
CA ARG A 28 3.09 -5.28 -13.32
C ARG A 28 4.54 -4.85 -13.25
N GLY A 29 4.81 -3.61 -12.97
CA GLY A 29 6.19 -3.14 -12.87
C GLY A 29 6.22 -1.71 -12.44
N PRO A 30 7.42 -1.18 -12.13
CA PRO A 30 7.52 0.17 -11.59
C PRO A 30 7.00 1.24 -12.54
N LYS A 31 7.26 1.11 -13.83
CA LYS A 31 6.78 2.12 -14.77
C LYS A 31 5.26 2.11 -14.86
N LYS A 32 4.65 0.93 -14.94
CA LYS A 32 3.20 0.85 -14.98
C LYS A 32 2.57 1.32 -13.69
N LEU A 33 3.24 1.07 -12.59
CA LEU A 33 2.79 1.57 -11.29
C LEU A 33 2.80 3.09 -11.27
N GLU A 34 3.88 3.70 -11.71
CA GLU A 34 3.98 5.15 -11.74
C GLU A 34 2.93 5.76 -12.66
N ASP A 35 2.75 5.17 -13.84
CA ASP A 35 1.74 5.66 -14.79
C ASP A 35 0.35 5.57 -14.20
N ALA A 36 0.03 4.45 -13.55
CA ALA A 36 -1.28 4.26 -12.95
C ALA A 36 -1.52 5.25 -11.81
N LEU A 37 -0.49 5.50 -11.00
CA LEU A 37 -0.60 6.46 -9.91
C LEU A 37 -0.90 7.87 -10.42
N ARG A 38 -0.30 8.25 -11.53
CA ARG A 38 -0.54 9.58 -12.10
C ARG A 38 -1.89 9.67 -12.80
N THR A 39 -2.27 8.61 -13.50
CA THR A 39 -3.49 8.63 -14.31
C THR A 39 -4.73 8.51 -13.44
N SER A 40 -4.67 7.67 -12.43
CA SER A 40 -5.83 7.38 -11.60
C SER A 40 -5.35 7.06 -10.17
N PRO A 41 -5.03 8.08 -9.39
CA PRO A 41 -4.51 7.85 -8.03
C PRO A 41 -5.50 7.04 -7.19
N PRO A 42 -5.03 5.99 -6.52
CA PRO A 42 -5.90 5.19 -5.67
C PRO A 42 -6.09 5.84 -4.31
N ASP A 43 -7.06 5.35 -3.55
CA ASP A 43 -7.19 5.77 -2.16
C ASP A 43 -6.13 5.11 -1.29
N LEU A 44 -5.70 3.91 -1.66
CA LEU A 44 -4.76 3.13 -0.88
C LEU A 44 -3.75 2.46 -1.79
N LEU A 45 -2.48 2.60 -1.44
CA LEU A 45 -1.39 1.92 -2.13
C LEU A 45 -0.73 0.96 -1.15
N ILE A 46 -0.71 -0.33 -1.50
CA ILE A 46 -0.09 -1.38 -0.71
C ILE A 46 1.25 -1.70 -1.35
N LEU A 47 2.32 -1.74 -0.54
CA LEU A 47 3.66 -1.97 -1.03
C LEU A 47 4.34 -3.11 -0.29
N ASP A 48 4.89 -4.05 -1.04
CA ASP A 48 5.80 -5.05 -0.50
C ASP A 48 7.16 -4.35 -0.36
N LEU A 49 7.54 -4.04 0.87
CA LEU A 49 8.77 -3.29 1.11
C LEU A 49 10.02 -4.11 0.83
N ASN A 50 9.88 -5.42 0.68
CA ASN A 50 11.01 -6.29 0.32
C ASN A 50 11.10 -6.52 -1.19
N SER A 51 10.23 -5.91 -1.97
CA SER A 51 10.25 -6.12 -3.42
C SER A 51 11.50 -5.49 -4.02
N SER A 52 12.22 -6.27 -4.79
CA SER A 52 13.35 -5.74 -5.56
C SER A 52 12.88 -5.18 -6.88
N ARG A 53 11.70 -5.59 -7.33
CA ARG A 53 11.18 -5.15 -8.62
C ARG A 53 10.63 -3.73 -8.58
N PHE A 54 9.89 -3.40 -7.50
CA PHE A 54 9.16 -2.15 -7.46
C PHE A 54 9.91 -0.98 -6.82
N GLU A 55 11.02 -1.24 -6.15
CA GLU A 55 11.81 -0.17 -5.49
C GLU A 55 10.90 0.70 -4.62
N PRO A 56 10.33 0.11 -3.57
CA PRO A 56 9.25 0.77 -2.83
C PRO A 56 9.63 2.09 -2.17
N LEU A 57 10.88 2.26 -1.75
CA LEU A 57 11.27 3.53 -1.14
C LEU A 57 11.22 4.68 -2.14
N GLN A 58 11.61 4.43 -3.38
CA GLN A 58 11.52 5.44 -4.43
C GLN A 58 10.07 5.75 -4.77
N ILE A 59 9.22 4.73 -4.80
CA ILE A 59 7.79 4.93 -5.03
C ILE A 59 7.19 5.80 -3.93
N LEU A 60 7.54 5.52 -2.67
CA LEU A 60 7.03 6.31 -1.56
C LEU A 60 7.45 7.77 -1.67
N GLN A 61 8.71 8.01 -2.01
CA GLN A 61 9.19 9.38 -2.16
C GLN A 61 8.45 10.10 -3.27
N ALA A 62 8.23 9.43 -4.39
CA ALA A 62 7.51 10.03 -5.51
C ALA A 62 6.06 10.34 -5.13
N VAL A 63 5.39 9.40 -4.48
CA VAL A 63 3.99 9.58 -4.07
C VAL A 63 3.85 10.79 -3.15
N ASN A 64 4.77 10.94 -2.22
CA ASN A 64 4.67 12.00 -1.23
C ASN A 64 5.14 13.36 -1.72
N SER A 65 5.89 13.39 -2.81
CA SER A 65 6.40 14.66 -3.32
C SER A 65 5.53 15.27 -4.41
N GLU A 66 4.60 14.50 -4.99
CA GLU A 66 3.74 15.01 -6.05
C GLU A 66 2.38 15.38 -5.49
N GLU A 67 1.88 16.53 -5.90
CA GLU A 67 0.60 17.02 -5.40
C GLU A 67 -0.54 16.07 -5.74
N ALA A 68 -0.50 15.47 -6.92
CA ALA A 68 -1.58 14.59 -7.38
C ALA A 68 -1.69 13.32 -6.55
N THR A 69 -0.63 12.89 -5.88
CA THR A 69 -0.61 11.61 -5.18
C THR A 69 -0.32 11.72 -3.68
N ARG A 70 -0.05 12.90 -3.18
CA ARG A 70 0.39 13.00 -1.77
C ARG A 70 -0.68 12.60 -0.76
N ASP A 71 -1.95 12.59 -1.16
CA ASP A 71 -3.03 12.19 -0.28
C ASP A 71 -3.35 10.69 -0.36
N VAL A 72 -2.67 9.94 -1.23
CA VAL A 72 -2.81 8.50 -1.29
C VAL A 72 -2.30 7.91 0.01
N LYS A 73 -3.10 7.06 0.65
CA LYS A 73 -2.65 6.37 1.85
C LYS A 73 -1.74 5.22 1.47
N THR A 74 -0.65 5.04 2.22
CA THR A 74 0.33 4.02 1.91
C THR A 74 0.50 3.06 3.07
N VAL A 75 0.46 1.76 2.77
CA VAL A 75 0.70 0.70 3.73
C VAL A 75 1.79 -0.19 3.15
N GLY A 76 2.89 -0.31 3.87
CA GLY A 76 3.97 -1.20 3.47
C GLY A 76 4.06 -2.38 4.41
N PHE A 77 4.41 -3.56 3.88
CA PHE A 77 4.61 -4.71 4.75
C PHE A 77 5.99 -5.31 4.52
N LEU A 78 6.52 -5.92 5.58
CA LEU A 78 7.83 -6.55 5.60
C LEU A 78 7.68 -8.04 5.80
N SER A 79 8.52 -8.84 5.12
CA SER A 79 8.48 -10.29 5.27
C SER A 79 8.81 -10.72 6.68
N HIS A 80 9.69 -9.98 7.35
CA HIS A 80 10.09 -10.25 8.72
C HIS A 80 10.55 -8.94 9.32
N VAL A 81 10.93 -8.96 10.58
CA VAL A 81 11.33 -7.73 11.27
C VAL A 81 12.64 -7.21 10.68
N GLN A 82 12.58 -6.02 10.11
CA GLN A 82 13.75 -5.35 9.52
C GLN A 82 13.66 -3.89 9.93
N LYS A 83 14.26 -3.58 11.08
CA LYS A 83 14.09 -2.25 11.68
C LYS A 83 14.58 -1.13 10.77
N ASP A 84 15.72 -1.34 10.11
CA ASP A 84 16.28 -0.30 9.27
C ASP A 84 15.36 0.00 8.08
N LEU A 85 14.79 -1.04 7.48
CA LEU A 85 13.89 -0.85 6.35
C LEU A 85 12.59 -0.20 6.81
N ALA A 86 12.09 -0.59 7.98
CA ALA A 86 10.88 0.02 8.52
C ALA A 86 11.07 1.51 8.75
N VAL A 87 12.21 1.89 9.32
CA VAL A 87 12.52 3.31 9.54
C VAL A 87 12.65 4.04 8.21
N ALA A 88 13.34 3.45 7.25
CA ALA A 88 13.52 4.08 5.94
C ALA A 88 12.17 4.29 5.24
N ALA A 89 11.26 3.32 5.35
CA ALA A 89 9.94 3.45 4.73
C ALA A 89 9.14 4.56 5.39
N LYS A 90 9.19 4.65 6.72
CA LYS A 90 8.51 5.72 7.42
C LYS A 90 9.08 7.08 7.04
N GLU A 91 10.39 7.17 6.94
CA GLU A 91 11.04 8.43 6.55
C GLU A 91 10.73 8.81 5.12
N ALA A 92 10.49 7.81 4.26
CA ALA A 92 10.09 8.07 2.89
C ALA A 92 8.62 8.45 2.78
N GLY A 93 7.87 8.42 3.89
CA GLY A 93 6.50 8.88 3.92
C GLY A 93 5.45 7.78 3.95
N CYS A 94 5.84 6.54 4.25
CA CYS A 94 4.85 5.46 4.35
C CYS A 94 3.98 5.69 5.59
N ASP A 95 2.68 5.72 5.39
CA ASP A 95 1.76 6.01 6.49
C ASP A 95 1.74 4.91 7.52
N ARG A 96 1.90 3.67 7.09
CA ARG A 96 1.83 2.55 7.99
C ARG A 96 2.76 1.45 7.53
N VAL A 97 3.58 0.93 8.44
CA VAL A 97 4.50 -0.18 8.15
C VAL A 97 4.13 -1.34 9.05
N MET A 98 3.89 -2.51 8.46
CA MET A 98 3.42 -3.68 9.18
C MET A 98 4.28 -4.89 8.89
N ALA A 99 4.39 -5.80 9.85
CA ALA A 99 4.91 -7.13 9.55
C ALA A 99 3.92 -7.84 8.64
N ARG A 100 4.42 -8.70 7.76
CA ARG A 100 3.56 -9.41 6.80
C ARG A 100 2.47 -10.22 7.52
N SER A 101 2.80 -10.83 8.66
CA SER A 101 1.81 -11.60 9.42
C SER A 101 0.68 -10.73 9.93
N ALA A 102 1.00 -9.55 10.44
CA ALA A 102 -0.01 -8.62 10.91
C ALA A 102 -0.85 -8.09 9.75
N PHE A 103 -0.20 -7.78 8.64
CA PHE A 103 -0.90 -7.32 7.44
C PHE A 103 -1.90 -8.38 6.96
N THR A 104 -1.48 -9.63 6.92
CA THR A 104 -2.34 -10.74 6.48
C THR A 104 -3.52 -10.90 7.42
N ARG A 105 -3.26 -10.85 8.73
CA ARG A 105 -4.31 -10.99 9.74
C ARG A 105 -5.34 -9.87 9.63
N ASP A 106 -4.88 -8.66 9.42
CA ASP A 106 -5.74 -7.48 9.44
C ASP A 106 -6.14 -7.01 8.04
N LEU A 107 -5.91 -7.83 7.03
CA LEU A 107 -6.13 -7.44 5.64
C LEU A 107 -7.52 -6.86 5.36
N PRO A 108 -8.62 -7.48 5.83
CA PRO A 108 -9.93 -6.88 5.58
C PRO A 108 -10.05 -5.47 6.16
N LYS A 109 -9.50 -5.26 7.33
CA LYS A 109 -9.56 -3.96 7.98
C LYS A 109 -8.70 -2.94 7.24
N VAL A 110 -7.52 -3.35 6.80
CA VAL A 110 -6.63 -2.46 6.05
C VAL A 110 -7.30 -2.00 4.76
N LEU A 111 -7.93 -2.92 4.05
CA LEU A 111 -8.63 -2.59 2.80
C LEU A 111 -9.81 -1.67 3.05
N ALA A 112 -10.58 -1.95 4.09
CA ALA A 112 -11.74 -1.13 4.42
C ALA A 112 -11.33 0.27 4.87
N GLU A 113 -10.24 0.38 5.61
CA GLU A 113 -9.74 1.69 6.04
C GLU A 113 -9.29 2.52 4.86
N GLY A 114 -8.67 1.89 3.88
CA GLY A 114 -8.26 2.59 2.67
C GLY A 114 -9.45 3.19 1.95
N GLU A 115 -10.51 2.42 1.83
CA GLU A 115 -11.69 2.88 1.12
C GLU A 115 -12.40 4.01 1.86
N THR A 116 -12.35 4.00 3.19
CA THR A 116 -13.06 5.00 3.97
C THR A 116 -12.14 6.07 4.52
N SER A 117 -10.94 6.17 3.99
CA SER A 117 -9.92 6.99 4.61
C SER A 117 -10.30 8.45 4.73
N GLY A 118 -11.05 8.97 3.84
CA GLY A 118 -11.42 10.36 3.92
C GLY A 118 -12.41 10.67 5.00
N THR A 119 -13.06 9.67 5.57
CA THR A 119 -14.09 9.93 6.51
C THR A 119 -13.71 9.70 7.92
N VAL A 120 -12.72 8.92 8.12
CA VAL A 120 -12.47 8.50 9.35
C VAL A 120 -12.01 9.38 10.26
N ASP A 121 -11.35 10.03 9.90
CA ASP A 121 -10.73 10.53 10.79
C ASP A 121 -11.24 11.08 11.76
N GLU A 122 -11.89 11.34 11.75
CA GLU A 122 -12.35 11.69 12.68
C GLU A 122 -12.76 10.95 13.56
N ALA A 123 -13.10 10.56 13.35
CA ALA A 123 -13.57 9.93 14.20
C ALA A 123 -13.07 9.26 14.95
N GLY A 124 -12.72 9.19 14.68
CA GLY A 124 -12.36 8.56 15.22
C GLY A 124 -11.87 8.54 15.97
N VAL A 125 -11.74 8.97 15.81
CA VAL A 125 -11.41 8.91 16.31
C VAL A 125 -10.90 8.55 16.86
N GLY A 126 -10.56 8.55 16.56
CA GLY A 126 -9.94 8.05 16.82
C GLY A 126 -9.66 7.35 16.90
#